data_b3116c7ae24e4d07aa8da63d394c60c3
#
_entry.id   b3116c7ae24e4d07aa8da63d394c60c3
#
_cell.length_a   1.000
_cell.length_b   1.000
_cell.length_c   1.000
_cell.angle_alpha   90.00
_cell.angle_beta   90.00
_cell.angle_gamma   90.00
#
_symmetry.space_group_name_H-M   'P 1'
#
loop_
_entity.id
_entity.type
_entity.pdbx_description
1 polymer ?
#
loop_
_entity_poly.entity_id
_entity_poly.type
_entity_poly.pdbx_seq_one_letter_code
_entity_poly.pdbx_strand_id
1 'polypeptide(L)'
;EQKLLCQDMLDMGCQLILIDGAIDRKSIASPDTSDAIILSTGAVLSRKLNKVVEETAHVVNLYRTPELERGVIRDSIEKNSFDNKIMLVNSDGKVKKLNLSTGLGASKDINGAIDEDTRYIYIPGAFTNSVISDISLKNLKQVQFVLKDPTKIFISAMDWGIFRKKGFRV
;
A
#
# COMPACT_ATOMS: atom_id res chain seq x y z
N GLU A 1 -18.08 -7.45 -2.10
CA GLU A 1 -19.32 -7.16 -2.82
C GLU A 1 -19.03 -6.90 -4.30
N GLN A 2 -18.23 -5.86 -4.68
CA GLN A 2 -17.91 -5.52 -6.07
C GLN A 2 -17.26 -6.68 -6.84
N LYS A 3 -16.30 -7.38 -6.26
CA LYS A 3 -15.64 -8.53 -6.89
C LYS A 3 -16.64 -9.65 -7.24
N LEU A 4 -17.60 -9.92 -6.36
CA LEU A 4 -18.65 -10.92 -6.61
C LEU A 4 -19.54 -10.49 -7.78
N LEU A 5 -19.94 -9.20 -7.79
CA LEU A 5 -20.75 -8.67 -8.89
C LEU A 5 -20.01 -8.78 -10.24
N CYS A 6 -18.73 -8.45 -10.28
CA CYS A 6 -17.93 -8.63 -11.51
C CYS A 6 -17.87 -10.10 -11.94
N GLN A 7 -17.71 -11.03 -10.98
CA GLN A 7 -17.71 -12.47 -11.30
C GLN A 7 -19.07 -12.91 -11.85
N ASP A 8 -20.17 -12.52 -11.25
CA ASP A 8 -21.52 -12.85 -11.72
C ASP A 8 -21.74 -12.33 -13.15
N MET A 9 -21.23 -11.11 -13.46
CA MET A 9 -21.33 -10.55 -14.82
C MET A 9 -20.49 -11.35 -15.83
N LEU A 10 -19.28 -11.78 -15.46
CA LEU A 10 -18.44 -12.63 -16.31
C LEU A 10 -19.11 -14.00 -16.57
N ASP A 11 -19.70 -14.59 -15.53
CA ASP A 11 -20.41 -15.87 -15.62
C ASP A 11 -21.67 -15.76 -16.50
N MET A 12 -22.28 -14.57 -16.58
CA MET A 12 -23.37 -14.26 -17.53
C MET A 12 -22.89 -14.00 -18.97
N GLY A 13 -21.58 -14.06 -19.23
CA GLY A 13 -20.99 -13.92 -20.56
C GLY A 13 -20.49 -12.53 -20.93
N CYS A 14 -20.37 -11.61 -19.97
CA CYS A 14 -19.70 -10.33 -20.22
C CYS A 14 -18.22 -10.55 -20.53
N GLN A 15 -17.74 -9.98 -21.63
CA GLN A 15 -16.33 -10.08 -22.03
C GLN A 15 -15.49 -8.93 -21.51
N LEU A 16 -16.10 -7.80 -21.16
CA LEU A 16 -15.45 -6.61 -20.65
C LEU A 16 -16.35 -5.92 -19.64
N ILE A 17 -15.78 -5.58 -18.49
CA ILE A 17 -16.47 -4.82 -17.45
C ILE A 17 -15.70 -3.50 -17.26
N LEU A 18 -16.39 -2.39 -17.46
CA LEU A 18 -15.86 -1.06 -17.17
C LEU A 18 -16.40 -0.59 -15.82
N ILE A 19 -15.50 -0.36 -14.87
CA ILE A 19 -15.85 0.13 -13.54
C ILE A 19 -15.58 1.63 -13.54
N ASP A 20 -16.65 2.44 -13.46
CA ASP A 20 -16.50 3.89 -13.28
C ASP A 20 -16.11 4.17 -11.83
N GLY A 21 -14.89 4.72 -11.67
CA GLY A 21 -14.30 5.04 -10.37
C GLY A 21 -14.62 6.47 -9.97
N ALA A 22 -15.30 6.66 -8.86
CA ALA A 22 -15.31 7.97 -8.22
C ALA A 22 -13.87 8.38 -7.83
N ILE A 23 -13.53 9.64 -8.02
CA ILE A 23 -12.21 10.27 -7.81
C ILE A 23 -11.56 9.86 -6.47
N ASP A 24 -12.37 9.61 -5.45
CA ASP A 24 -11.90 9.33 -4.07
C ASP A 24 -11.87 7.83 -3.71
N ARG A 25 -12.36 6.93 -4.57
CA ARG A 25 -12.49 5.50 -4.26
C ARG A 25 -11.33 4.68 -4.84
N LYS A 26 -10.11 4.95 -4.40
CA LYS A 26 -8.91 4.20 -4.83
C LYS A 26 -9.06 2.69 -4.70
N SER A 27 -9.82 2.20 -3.73
CA SER A 27 -10.06 0.77 -3.51
C SER A 27 -10.76 0.05 -4.66
N ILE A 28 -11.48 0.77 -5.53
CA ILE A 28 -12.13 0.24 -6.73
C ILE A 28 -11.08 -0.21 -7.76
N ALA A 29 -9.96 0.50 -7.82
CA ALA A 29 -8.83 0.22 -8.70
C ALA A 29 -7.82 -0.78 -8.10
N SER A 30 -8.24 -1.59 -7.12
CA SER A 30 -7.39 -2.63 -6.56
C SER A 30 -7.17 -3.76 -7.57
N PRO A 31 -5.95 -4.33 -7.65
CA PRO A 31 -5.66 -5.52 -8.44
C PRO A 31 -6.54 -6.75 -8.11
N ASP A 32 -7.15 -6.75 -6.92
CA ASP A 32 -8.14 -7.79 -6.56
C ASP A 32 -9.44 -7.72 -7.39
N THR A 33 -9.70 -6.58 -8.04
CA THR A 33 -10.98 -6.30 -8.72
C THR A 33 -10.81 -5.90 -10.18
N SER A 34 -9.67 -5.32 -10.54
CA SER A 34 -9.44 -4.74 -11.87
C SER A 34 -8.12 -5.22 -12.46
N ASP A 35 -8.15 -5.70 -13.70
CA ASP A 35 -6.94 -6.13 -14.43
C ASP A 35 -6.13 -4.94 -14.97
N ALA A 36 -6.80 -3.80 -15.21
CA ALA A 36 -6.17 -2.59 -15.72
C ALA A 36 -6.85 -1.33 -15.17
N ILE A 37 -6.12 -0.23 -15.17
CA ILE A 37 -6.58 1.06 -14.65
C ILE A 37 -6.32 2.14 -15.70
N ILE A 38 -7.34 2.96 -15.95
CA ILE A 38 -7.22 4.20 -16.73
C ILE A 38 -7.26 5.37 -15.75
N LEU A 39 -6.13 6.06 -15.62
CA LEU A 39 -6.04 7.25 -14.79
C LEU A 39 -6.32 8.50 -15.62
N SER A 40 -7.49 9.10 -15.40
CA SER A 40 -7.85 10.39 -15.98
C SER A 40 -7.41 11.52 -15.05
N THR A 41 -6.84 12.58 -15.61
CA THR A 41 -6.39 13.75 -14.87
C THR A 41 -6.78 15.05 -15.58
N GLY A 42 -6.81 16.15 -14.87
CA GLY A 42 -7.16 17.45 -15.45
C GLY A 42 -7.30 18.57 -14.43
N ALA A 43 -7.83 19.72 -14.88
CA ALA A 43 -8.00 20.93 -14.09
C ALA A 43 -8.96 20.77 -12.88
N VAL A 44 -9.67 19.66 -12.78
CA VAL A 44 -10.51 19.34 -11.63
C VAL A 44 -9.68 19.16 -10.34
N LEU A 45 -8.42 18.68 -10.48
CA LEU A 45 -7.50 18.49 -9.34
C LEU A 45 -6.96 19.84 -8.84
N SER A 46 -6.66 20.77 -9.74
CA SER A 46 -6.17 22.09 -9.40
C SER A 46 -6.23 23.02 -10.62
N ARG A 47 -6.40 24.34 -10.39
CA ARG A 47 -6.22 25.37 -11.43
C ARG A 47 -4.73 25.59 -11.76
N LYS A 48 -3.80 25.12 -10.94
CA LYS A 48 -2.34 25.25 -11.16
C LYS A 48 -1.83 23.98 -11.86
N LEU A 49 -1.37 24.12 -13.10
CA LEU A 49 -0.85 23.02 -13.92
C LEU A 49 0.21 22.20 -13.18
N ASN A 50 1.20 22.86 -12.55
CA ASN A 50 2.26 22.15 -11.83
C ASN A 50 1.71 21.23 -10.74
N LYS A 51 0.66 21.65 -10.04
CA LYS A 51 0.03 20.81 -9.01
C LYS A 51 -0.68 19.61 -9.63
N VAL A 52 -1.36 19.80 -10.77
CA VAL A 52 -1.98 18.67 -11.50
C VAL A 52 -0.93 17.66 -11.92
N VAL A 53 0.19 18.11 -12.46
CA VAL A 53 1.31 17.24 -12.88
C VAL A 53 1.91 16.50 -11.69
N GLU A 54 2.18 17.20 -10.58
CA GLU A 54 2.76 16.62 -9.36
C GLU A 54 1.86 15.51 -8.77
N GLU A 55 0.58 15.80 -8.59
CA GLU A 55 -0.39 14.83 -8.02
C GLU A 55 -0.58 13.64 -8.96
N THR A 56 -0.68 13.87 -10.26
CA THR A 56 -0.80 12.79 -11.24
C THR A 56 0.45 11.92 -11.27
N ALA A 57 1.63 12.53 -11.31
CA ALA A 57 2.90 11.80 -11.28
C ALA A 57 3.05 10.99 -9.99
N HIS A 58 2.61 11.54 -8.86
CA HIS A 58 2.60 10.83 -7.59
C HIS A 58 1.76 9.55 -7.67
N VAL A 59 0.52 9.63 -8.13
CA VAL A 59 -0.37 8.48 -8.28
C VAL A 59 0.25 7.43 -9.21
N VAL A 60 0.75 7.85 -10.38
CA VAL A 60 1.42 6.93 -11.33
C VAL A 60 2.61 6.23 -10.67
N ASN A 61 3.43 6.96 -9.89
CA ASN A 61 4.57 6.39 -9.20
C ASN A 61 4.17 5.40 -8.11
N LEU A 62 3.05 5.63 -7.40
CA LEU A 62 2.51 4.66 -6.45
C LEU A 62 2.11 3.35 -7.14
N TYR A 63 1.41 3.42 -8.28
CA TYR A 63 1.04 2.23 -9.05
C TYR A 63 2.23 1.51 -9.72
N ARG A 64 3.37 2.17 -9.83
CA ARG A 64 4.64 1.58 -10.29
C ARG A 64 5.52 1.05 -9.18
N THR A 65 5.04 1.07 -7.93
CA THR A 65 5.76 0.43 -6.82
C THR A 65 5.99 -1.05 -7.16
N PRO A 66 7.24 -1.55 -7.08
CA PRO A 66 7.53 -2.92 -7.48
C PRO A 66 6.82 -3.92 -6.56
N GLU A 67 6.46 -5.05 -7.12
CA GLU A 67 5.97 -6.17 -6.33
C GLU A 67 7.12 -6.78 -5.51
N LEU A 68 6.76 -7.31 -4.35
CA LEU A 68 7.68 -8.13 -3.58
C LEU A 68 8.00 -9.39 -4.37
N GLU A 69 9.29 -9.65 -4.58
CA GLU A 69 9.74 -10.83 -5.32
C GLU A 69 9.22 -12.13 -4.69
N ARG A 70 8.99 -13.13 -5.55
CA ARG A 70 8.61 -14.47 -5.09
C ARG A 70 9.75 -15.06 -4.25
N GLY A 71 9.39 -15.69 -3.13
CA GLY A 71 10.36 -16.30 -2.22
C GLY A 71 9.85 -16.36 -0.79
N VAL A 72 10.73 -16.79 0.10
CA VAL A 72 10.41 -17.08 1.51
C VAL A 72 9.65 -15.94 2.21
N ILE A 73 10.00 -14.69 1.93
CA ILE A 73 9.37 -13.52 2.57
C ILE A 73 7.92 -13.36 2.10
N ARG A 74 7.69 -13.39 0.76
CA ARG A 74 6.35 -13.29 0.19
C ARG A 74 5.46 -14.43 0.66
N ASP A 75 5.95 -15.66 0.59
CA ASP A 75 5.21 -16.85 1.01
C ASP A 75 4.84 -16.78 2.50
N SER A 76 5.76 -16.29 3.34
CA SER A 76 5.51 -16.11 4.77
C SER A 76 4.45 -15.05 5.05
N ILE A 77 4.46 -13.93 4.31
CA ILE A 77 3.45 -12.88 4.45
C ILE A 77 2.09 -13.42 3.99
N GLU A 78 1.99 -14.02 2.80
CA GLU A 78 0.74 -14.56 2.25
C GLU A 78 0.13 -15.60 3.18
N LYS A 79 0.93 -16.55 3.69
CA LYS A 79 0.49 -17.59 4.63
C LYS A 79 -0.05 -17.03 5.94
N ASN A 80 0.42 -15.87 6.39
CA ASN A 80 0.08 -15.29 7.68
C ASN A 80 -0.88 -14.10 7.61
N SER A 81 -1.26 -13.63 6.42
CA SER A 81 -2.03 -12.38 6.23
C SER A 81 -3.54 -12.51 6.48
N PHE A 82 -4.06 -13.71 6.74
CA PHE A 82 -5.50 -13.99 6.85
C PHE A 82 -6.21 -13.28 8.01
N ASP A 83 -5.48 -12.91 9.06
CA ASP A 83 -6.04 -12.26 10.25
C ASP A 83 -5.92 -10.72 10.22
N ASN A 84 -5.50 -10.15 9.09
CA ASN A 84 -5.34 -8.70 8.88
C ASN A 84 -4.52 -7.98 9.96
N LYS A 85 -3.49 -8.63 10.51
CA LYS A 85 -2.59 -8.04 11.51
C LYS A 85 -1.34 -7.47 10.87
N ILE A 86 -0.79 -6.42 11.51
CA ILE A 86 0.54 -5.91 11.16
C ILE A 86 1.58 -6.99 11.50
N MET A 87 2.51 -7.23 10.60
CA MET A 87 3.55 -8.24 10.76
C MET A 87 4.93 -7.64 10.57
N LEU A 88 5.86 -8.00 11.46
CA LEU A 88 7.27 -7.79 11.27
C LEU A 88 7.87 -9.10 10.78
N VAL A 89 8.70 -9.02 9.74
CA VAL A 89 9.28 -10.21 9.10
C VAL A 89 10.80 -10.01 9.02
N ASN A 90 11.55 -11.03 9.42
CA ASN A 90 13.00 -11.02 9.31
C ASN A 90 13.46 -11.54 7.94
N SER A 91 14.78 -11.55 7.70
CA SER A 91 15.38 -12.07 6.46
C SER A 91 15.09 -13.54 6.17
N ASP A 92 14.82 -14.34 7.21
CA ASP A 92 14.58 -15.79 7.10
C ASP A 92 13.08 -16.11 6.93
N GLY A 93 12.21 -15.07 6.87
CA GLY A 93 10.76 -15.23 6.75
C GLY A 93 10.05 -15.54 8.07
N LYS A 94 10.70 -15.44 9.22
CA LYS A 94 10.02 -15.55 10.51
C LYS A 94 9.13 -14.35 10.73
N VAL A 95 7.89 -14.60 11.14
CA VAL A 95 6.84 -13.59 11.28
C VAL A 95 6.55 -13.36 12.75
N LYS A 96 6.59 -12.08 13.17
CA LYS A 96 6.10 -11.60 14.45
C LYS A 96 4.87 -10.75 14.21
N LYS A 97 3.71 -11.21 14.64
CA LYS A 97 2.45 -10.49 14.51
C LYS A 97 2.28 -9.49 15.65
N LEU A 98 1.87 -8.26 15.31
CA LEU A 98 1.44 -7.29 16.31
C LEU A 98 -0.08 -7.42 16.50
N ASN A 99 -0.53 -7.26 17.73
CA ASN A 99 -1.97 -7.29 18.01
C ASN A 99 -2.66 -5.96 17.65
N LEU A 100 -2.38 -5.50 16.42
CA LEU A 100 -2.85 -4.25 15.84
C LEU A 100 -3.51 -4.58 14.49
N SER A 101 -4.77 -4.21 14.35
CA SER A 101 -5.53 -4.43 13.11
C SER A 101 -5.49 -3.24 12.16
N THR A 102 -5.05 -2.07 12.63
CA THR A 102 -4.95 -0.84 11.82
C THR A 102 -3.63 -0.14 12.04
N GLY A 103 -3.14 0.54 10.99
CA GLY A 103 -1.93 1.38 11.08
C GLY A 103 -2.15 2.72 11.79
N LEU A 104 -3.41 3.10 12.08
CA LEU A 104 -3.72 4.37 12.72
C LEU A 104 -3.19 4.38 14.17
N GLY A 105 -2.24 5.28 14.45
CA GLY A 105 -1.61 5.41 15.77
C GLY A 105 -0.63 4.30 16.14
N ALA A 106 -0.36 3.35 15.22
CA ALA A 106 0.48 2.18 15.48
C ALA A 106 1.99 2.46 15.37
N SER A 107 2.41 3.65 14.95
CA SER A 107 3.81 3.95 14.66
C SER A 107 4.75 3.72 15.85
N LYS A 108 4.32 4.06 17.07
CA LYS A 108 5.11 3.84 18.29
C LYS A 108 5.26 2.35 18.60
N ASP A 109 4.16 1.59 18.51
CA ASP A 109 4.16 0.16 18.75
C ASP A 109 4.99 -0.58 17.70
N ILE A 110 4.86 -0.19 16.43
CA ILE A 110 5.69 -0.69 15.33
C ILE A 110 7.16 -0.39 15.62
N ASN A 111 7.49 0.88 15.95
CA ASN A 111 8.87 1.29 16.21
C ASN A 111 9.49 0.53 17.38
N GLY A 112 8.71 0.31 18.45
CA GLY A 112 9.16 -0.46 19.62
C GLY A 112 9.29 -1.96 19.38
N ALA A 113 8.59 -2.49 18.39
CA ALA A 113 8.62 -3.90 18.04
C ALA A 113 9.73 -4.30 17.03
N ILE A 114 10.31 -3.31 16.32
CA ILE A 114 11.41 -3.50 15.38
C ILE A 114 12.67 -3.88 16.16
N ASP A 115 13.25 -5.02 15.84
CA ASP A 115 14.52 -5.51 16.35
C ASP A 115 15.61 -5.50 15.27
N GLU A 116 16.80 -5.98 15.58
CA GLU A 116 17.94 -5.98 14.65
C GLU A 116 17.76 -6.90 13.45
N ASP A 117 16.92 -7.92 13.58
CA ASP A 117 16.65 -8.91 12.52
C ASP A 117 15.48 -8.52 11.63
N THR A 118 14.64 -7.57 12.03
CA THR A 118 13.48 -7.10 11.27
C THR A 118 13.92 -6.46 9.94
N ARG A 119 13.38 -6.93 8.82
CA ARG A 119 13.67 -6.40 7.48
C ARG A 119 12.43 -5.90 6.76
N TYR A 120 11.27 -6.51 7.03
CA TYR A 120 10.03 -6.14 6.37
C TYR A 120 8.93 -5.88 7.39
N ILE A 121 8.04 -4.94 7.06
CA ILE A 121 6.84 -4.64 7.85
C ILE A 121 5.65 -4.72 6.91
N TYR A 122 4.80 -5.72 7.09
CA TYR A 122 3.56 -5.83 6.35
C TYR A 122 2.43 -5.06 7.04
N ILE A 123 1.78 -4.19 6.27
CA ILE A 123 0.62 -3.40 6.71
C ILE A 123 -0.60 -3.82 5.88
N PRO A 124 -1.57 -4.52 6.45
CA PRO A 124 -2.74 -5.04 5.71
C PRO A 124 -3.74 -3.96 5.30
N GLY A 125 -3.80 -2.88 6.06
CA GLY A 125 -4.79 -1.81 5.91
C GLY A 125 -4.25 -0.55 5.25
N ALA A 126 -4.89 0.58 5.55
CA ALA A 126 -4.50 1.89 5.05
C ALA A 126 -3.11 2.30 5.56
N PHE A 127 -2.26 2.69 4.64
CA PHE A 127 -0.92 3.18 4.88
C PHE A 127 -0.92 4.70 4.81
N THR A 128 -0.83 5.33 5.97
CA THR A 128 -0.94 6.78 6.16
C THR A 128 0.31 7.34 6.85
N ASN A 129 0.43 8.66 6.93
CA ASN A 129 1.51 9.32 7.65
C ASN A 129 1.63 8.83 9.10
N SER A 130 0.51 8.52 9.76
CA SER A 130 0.49 8.05 11.15
C SER A 130 1.15 6.69 11.38
N VAL A 131 1.36 5.90 10.33
CA VAL A 131 2.11 4.63 10.41
C VAL A 131 3.61 4.86 10.52
N ILE A 132 4.10 5.98 9.97
CA ILE A 132 5.54 6.24 9.82
C ILE A 132 6.04 7.30 10.80
N SER A 133 5.17 8.20 11.26
CA SER A 133 5.54 9.46 11.94
C SER A 133 6.50 9.29 13.12
N ASP A 134 6.32 8.25 13.93
CA ASP A 134 7.11 8.00 15.14
C ASP A 134 8.19 6.92 14.95
N ILE A 135 8.37 6.42 13.73
CA ILE A 135 9.43 5.44 13.44
C ILE A 135 10.77 6.17 13.35
N SER A 136 11.75 5.68 14.09
CA SER A 136 13.09 6.28 14.11
C SER A 136 13.77 6.20 12.74
N LEU A 137 14.66 7.16 12.43
CA LEU A 137 15.42 7.17 11.18
C LEU A 137 16.27 5.89 10.99
N LYS A 138 16.80 5.33 12.09
CA LYS A 138 17.54 4.06 12.08
C LYS A 138 16.62 2.95 11.55
N ASN A 139 15.44 2.80 12.13
CA ASN A 139 14.48 1.77 11.78
C ASN A 139 13.94 1.96 10.37
N LEU A 140 13.62 3.20 9.95
CA LEU A 140 13.17 3.49 8.58
C LEU A 140 14.19 3.07 7.51
N LYS A 141 15.48 3.18 7.78
CA LYS A 141 16.54 2.77 6.85
C LYS A 141 16.74 1.25 6.86
N GLN A 142 16.43 0.59 7.96
CA GLN A 142 16.61 -0.85 8.13
C GLN A 142 15.50 -1.66 7.45
N VAL A 143 14.25 -1.17 7.53
CA VAL A 143 13.08 -1.93 7.10
C VAL A 143 12.55 -1.50 5.73
N GLN A 144 11.84 -2.42 5.08
CA GLN A 144 11.00 -2.14 3.91
C GLN A 144 9.54 -2.42 4.27
N PHE A 145 8.65 -1.50 3.89
CA PHE A 145 7.22 -1.71 4.07
C PHE A 145 6.67 -2.55 2.92
N VAL A 146 5.78 -3.46 3.26
CA VAL A 146 5.05 -4.30 2.31
C VAL A 146 3.56 -4.05 2.50
N LEU A 147 2.88 -3.79 1.41
CA LEU A 147 1.46 -3.49 1.38
C LEU A 147 0.75 -4.51 0.49
N LYS A 148 -0.55 -4.67 0.69
CA LYS A 148 -1.33 -5.55 -0.16
C LYS A 148 -1.35 -5.09 -1.61
N ASP A 149 -1.56 -3.79 -1.82
CA ASP A 149 -1.58 -3.15 -3.12
C ASP A 149 -1.41 -1.62 -3.00
N PRO A 150 -1.09 -0.89 -4.09
CA PRO A 150 -0.86 0.55 -4.07
C PRO A 150 -2.07 1.38 -3.66
N THR A 151 -3.28 0.84 -3.79
CA THR A 151 -4.52 1.57 -3.42
C THR A 151 -4.63 1.80 -1.91
N LYS A 152 -3.81 1.09 -1.12
CA LYS A 152 -3.75 1.25 0.34
C LYS A 152 -2.91 2.45 0.78
N ILE A 153 -2.22 3.14 -0.14
CA ILE A 153 -1.34 4.27 0.19
C ILE A 153 -2.13 5.57 0.21
N PHE A 154 -2.20 6.19 1.38
CA PHE A 154 -2.89 7.47 1.64
C PHE A 154 -1.89 8.51 2.17
N ILE A 155 -0.77 8.66 1.48
CA ILE A 155 0.28 9.64 1.79
C ILE A 155 0.31 10.66 0.65
N SER A 156 0.42 11.95 0.99
CA SER A 156 0.50 13.03 -0.02
C SER A 156 1.81 12.97 -0.80
N ALA A 157 1.84 13.57 -2.00
CA ALA A 157 3.05 13.67 -2.82
C ALA A 157 4.21 14.31 -2.04
N MET A 158 3.92 15.37 -1.29
CA MET A 158 4.89 16.09 -0.48
C MET A 158 5.48 15.20 0.64
N ASP A 159 4.62 14.55 1.43
CA ASP A 159 5.06 13.69 2.54
C ASP A 159 5.81 12.46 2.04
N TRP A 160 5.33 11.87 0.93
CA TRP A 160 6.02 10.77 0.26
C TRP A 160 7.45 11.14 -0.13
N GLY A 161 7.64 12.34 -0.72
CA GLY A 161 8.96 12.86 -1.03
C GLY A 161 9.85 13.04 0.21
N ILE A 162 9.29 13.53 1.32
CA ILE A 162 10.00 13.69 2.60
C ILE A 162 10.43 12.33 3.15
N PHE A 163 9.53 11.33 3.17
CA PHE A 163 9.84 10.00 3.69
C PHE A 163 10.88 9.28 2.84
N ARG A 164 10.80 9.38 1.50
CA ARG A 164 11.80 8.81 0.59
C ARG A 164 13.20 9.38 0.85
N LYS A 165 13.33 10.69 1.07
CA LYS A 165 14.59 11.32 1.45
C LYS A 165 15.14 10.83 2.80
N LYS A 166 14.27 10.43 3.72
CA LYS A 166 14.65 9.85 5.01
C LYS A 166 15.07 8.37 4.92
N GLY A 167 15.01 7.77 3.74
CA GLY A 167 15.38 6.36 3.51
C GLY A 167 14.22 5.37 3.58
N PHE A 168 12.98 5.88 3.61
CA PHE A 168 11.78 5.05 3.54
C PHE A 168 11.72 4.24 2.23
N ARG A 169 11.34 2.95 2.34
CA ARG A 169 11.20 2.00 1.24
C ARG A 169 9.87 1.26 1.34
N VAL A 170 9.23 1.11 0.21
CA VAL A 170 8.01 0.32 -0.01
C VAL A 170 8.23 -0.61 -1.18
#